data_9bb1fcfb6230b8d4a017918dad8cf492
#
_entry.id   9bb1fcfb6230b8d4a017918dad8cf492
#
_cell.length_a   1.000
_cell.length_b   1.000
_cell.length_c   1.000
_cell.angle_alpha   90.00
_cell.angle_beta   90.00
_cell.angle_gamma   90.00
#
_symmetry.space_group_name_H-M   'P 1'
#
loop_
_entity.id
_entity.type
_entity.pdbx_description
1 polymer ?
#
loop_
_entity_poly.entity_id
_entity_poly.type
_entity_poly.pdbx_seq_one_letter_code
_entity_poly.pdbx_strand_id
1 'polypeptide(L)'
;MQLAIIKATKNTRPRVDRLTIRVGAQFALVTAALVSVMGCGNAYRPVVTAINPVGPAAQPQKYAIAVASSPTANSPGLVTIVDFSGDTVLVTANVGVGPYYLALDSAGVTGYTLNSDTTVTSFDISTSLMTNDVLQTTLLSGAAPASIFPAGTNTYIAEPGRNAIAQLSGSPIALHQELPVAPNAVYVTGVTGAPRVYAISQGTPGANGQVAAIETNTNTISTTLPVGVGPIYGVMTADGKRAFILNETDGTVSVINAQTNQLDTLPTGSTNPIQVGLSPIWADLVPFRTELVVANAGNGKGFGSVSLINIPLCSAVSQPTNPNCSATNPVDATGFGQLLATVPVGHDPVMVSVLQDGTRAYVANYADSTVSVVNLSTNTVTATIPVVGRPIYIAATQGTPTGKVYVVSADTVAPNKNSMMTVIRTDTDTVETTIDLQGTGVSVRVTAP
;
A
#
# COMPACT_ATOMS: atom_id res chain seq x y z
N MET A 1 -14.09 32.64 -85.64
CA MET A 1 -13.41 33.67 -86.41
C MET A 1 -12.13 34.05 -85.71
N GLN A 2 -11.05 33.95 -86.39
CA GLN A 2 -9.64 34.31 -86.13
C GLN A 2 -8.81 33.45 -85.17
N LEU A 3 -8.10 32.67 -85.83
CA LEU A 3 -6.67 32.25 -85.84
C LEU A 3 -5.69 33.33 -85.39
N ALA A 4 -4.69 32.96 -84.60
CA ALA A 4 -3.30 33.46 -84.73
C ALA A 4 -2.40 32.51 -83.88
N ILE A 5 -1.74 31.67 -84.54
CA ILE A 5 -0.35 31.59 -84.97
C ILE A 5 0.66 31.44 -83.78
N ILE A 6 1.17 30.24 -83.77
CA ILE A 6 2.33 29.71 -83.09
C ILE A 6 3.62 30.47 -83.34
N LYS A 7 4.41 30.72 -82.33
CA LYS A 7 5.87 30.83 -82.52
C LYS A 7 6.59 29.96 -81.47
N ALA A 8 7.23 28.95 -81.99
CA ALA A 8 8.15 28.10 -81.22
C ALA A 8 9.41 28.89 -80.84
N THR A 9 9.79 28.86 -79.63
CA THR A 9 11.10 29.24 -79.16
C THR A 9 11.84 28.05 -78.55
N LYS A 10 13.06 27.93 -79.00
CA LYS A 10 14.03 26.86 -78.78
C LYS A 10 14.18 26.48 -77.27
N ASN A 11 14.12 25.22 -77.07
CA ASN A 11 14.45 24.51 -75.86
C ASN A 11 15.96 24.53 -75.61
N THR A 12 16.46 25.38 -74.74
CA THR A 12 17.80 25.28 -74.16
C THR A 12 17.71 24.68 -72.75
N ARG A 13 18.08 23.42 -72.68
CA ARG A 13 18.28 22.76 -71.41
C ARG A 13 19.47 23.39 -70.68
N PRO A 14 19.34 23.82 -69.41
CA PRO A 14 20.52 24.24 -68.65
C PRO A 14 21.37 22.99 -68.35
N ARG A 15 22.63 23.06 -68.66
CA ARG A 15 23.66 22.11 -68.25
C ARG A 15 23.80 22.25 -66.71
N VAL A 16 23.28 21.33 -65.96
CA VAL A 16 23.52 21.25 -64.52
C VAL A 16 24.92 20.67 -64.33
N ASP A 17 25.83 21.50 -63.83
CA ASP A 17 27.20 21.10 -63.52
C ASP A 17 27.23 19.93 -62.59
N ARG A 18 28.04 18.90 -62.81
CA ARG A 18 28.25 17.74 -62.02
C ARG A 18 28.67 18.07 -60.56
N LEU A 19 29.15 19.28 -60.33
CA LEU A 19 29.54 19.76 -59.03
C LEU A 19 28.32 20.09 -58.10
N THR A 20 27.29 20.70 -58.68
CA THR A 20 26.06 21.06 -57.97
C THR A 20 25.24 19.83 -57.55
N ILE A 21 25.28 18.77 -58.37
CA ILE A 21 24.61 17.51 -57.98
C ILE A 21 25.33 16.81 -56.81
N ARG A 22 26.69 16.87 -56.77
CA ARG A 22 27.43 16.28 -55.64
C ARG A 22 27.24 17.04 -54.33
N VAL A 23 27.19 18.37 -54.37
CA VAL A 23 26.96 19.20 -53.18
C VAL A 23 25.52 19.04 -52.71
N GLY A 24 24.53 19.00 -53.61
CA GLY A 24 23.14 18.74 -53.23
C GLY A 24 22.90 17.34 -52.61
N ALA A 25 23.57 16.32 -53.14
CA ALA A 25 23.47 14.96 -52.59
C ALA A 25 24.15 14.84 -51.22
N GLN A 26 25.26 15.54 -50.99
CA GLN A 26 25.90 15.57 -49.67
C GLN A 26 25.07 16.35 -48.62
N PHE A 27 24.44 17.47 -49.03
CA PHE A 27 23.52 18.20 -48.13
C PHE A 27 22.27 17.40 -47.81
N ALA A 28 21.70 16.67 -48.76
CA ALA A 28 20.56 15.81 -48.54
C ALA A 28 20.89 14.61 -47.60
N LEU A 29 22.09 14.05 -47.72
CA LEU A 29 22.57 12.98 -46.84
C LEU A 29 22.86 13.50 -45.43
N VAL A 30 23.41 14.69 -45.27
CA VAL A 30 23.64 15.27 -43.92
C VAL A 30 22.36 15.70 -43.29
N THR A 31 21.39 16.24 -43.99
CA THR A 31 20.05 16.55 -43.45
C THR A 31 19.26 15.31 -43.16
N ALA A 32 19.34 14.24 -43.95
CA ALA A 32 18.69 12.97 -43.64
C ALA A 32 19.31 12.30 -42.39
N ALA A 33 20.64 12.40 -42.22
CA ALA A 33 21.31 11.91 -41.01
C ALA A 33 20.95 12.72 -39.76
N LEU A 34 20.80 14.07 -39.91
CA LEU A 34 20.37 14.93 -38.78
C LEU A 34 18.91 14.75 -38.42
N VAL A 35 18.02 14.48 -39.38
CA VAL A 35 16.60 14.21 -39.11
C VAL A 35 16.41 12.82 -38.51
N SER A 36 17.25 11.84 -38.84
CA SER A 36 17.20 10.50 -38.21
C SER A 36 17.68 10.49 -36.74
N VAL A 37 18.48 11.50 -36.34
CA VAL A 37 18.92 11.66 -34.94
C VAL A 37 17.91 12.46 -34.13
N MET A 38 17.03 13.25 -34.75
CA MET A 38 15.95 13.98 -34.06
C MET A 38 14.61 13.22 -33.98
N GLY A 39 14.52 12.03 -34.56
CA GLY A 39 13.25 11.29 -34.69
C GLY A 39 12.99 10.23 -33.62
N CYS A 40 13.88 10.02 -32.65
CA CYS A 40 13.57 9.18 -31.49
C CYS A 40 13.07 10.09 -30.37
N GLY A 41 11.76 10.09 -30.19
CA GLY A 41 11.10 10.78 -29.10
C GLY A 41 11.73 10.43 -27.77
N ASN A 42 11.60 11.30 -26.83
CA ASN A 42 12.15 11.39 -25.47
C ASN A 42 11.95 10.18 -24.54
N ALA A 43 11.91 8.97 -25.05
CA ALA A 43 11.74 7.77 -24.23
C ALA A 43 13.03 7.01 -23.95
N TYR A 44 14.15 7.39 -24.56
CA TYR A 44 15.41 6.77 -24.20
C TYR A 44 16.14 7.66 -23.18
N ARG A 45 15.78 7.50 -21.89
CA ARG A 45 16.77 7.74 -20.85
C ARG A 45 17.81 6.65 -21.08
N PRO A 46 19.07 6.97 -21.43
CA PRO A 46 20.09 5.97 -21.32
C PRO A 46 20.07 5.51 -19.87
N VAL A 47 19.78 4.25 -19.63
CA VAL A 47 20.23 3.63 -18.39
C VAL A 47 21.70 4.01 -18.35
N VAL A 48 22.09 4.83 -17.40
CA VAL A 48 23.50 5.13 -17.17
C VAL A 48 24.04 3.80 -16.64
N THR A 49 24.38 2.93 -17.56
CA THR A 49 25.23 1.81 -17.25
C THR A 49 26.47 2.44 -16.66
N ALA A 50 26.75 2.12 -15.41
CA ALA A 50 28.01 2.50 -14.79
C ALA A 50 29.11 2.31 -15.83
N ILE A 51 29.96 3.30 -16.01
CA ILE A 51 31.05 3.32 -17.01
C ILE A 51 31.97 2.09 -16.88
N ASN A 52 31.79 1.33 -15.79
CA ASN A 52 32.45 0.05 -15.54
C ASN A 52 31.49 -0.87 -14.80
N PRO A 53 30.59 -1.59 -15.46
CA PRO A 53 29.77 -2.60 -14.79
C PRO A 53 30.68 -3.74 -14.36
N VAL A 54 31.10 -3.76 -13.13
CA VAL A 54 31.75 -4.88 -12.50
C VAL A 54 30.68 -5.84 -12.00
N GLY A 55 30.14 -6.66 -12.89
CA GLY A 55 29.11 -7.64 -12.57
C GLY A 55 27.77 -7.43 -13.28
N PRO A 56 26.81 -8.34 -13.14
CA PRO A 56 25.47 -8.17 -13.63
C PRO A 56 24.83 -6.94 -13.00
N ALA A 57 23.98 -6.22 -13.74
CA ALA A 57 23.20 -5.10 -13.21
C ALA A 57 22.52 -5.55 -11.91
N ALA A 58 22.66 -4.74 -10.85
CA ALA A 58 21.99 -5.02 -9.59
C ALA A 58 20.49 -5.12 -9.86
N GLN A 59 19.90 -6.26 -9.49
CA GLN A 59 18.44 -6.42 -9.57
C GLN A 59 17.78 -5.38 -8.65
N PRO A 60 16.61 -4.85 -9.01
CA PRO A 60 15.85 -4.00 -8.11
C PRO A 60 15.66 -4.72 -6.77
N GLN A 61 15.88 -3.99 -5.68
CA GLN A 61 15.77 -4.55 -4.33
C GLN A 61 14.44 -4.21 -3.67
N LYS A 62 13.71 -3.25 -4.25
CA LYS A 62 12.41 -2.79 -3.76
C LYS A 62 11.39 -2.74 -4.88
N TYR A 63 10.19 -3.17 -4.55
CA TYR A 63 9.07 -3.17 -5.47
C TYR A 63 7.85 -2.53 -4.83
N ALA A 64 7.03 -1.86 -5.64
CA ALA A 64 5.65 -1.59 -5.34
C ALA A 64 4.79 -2.65 -6.05
N ILE A 65 3.93 -3.29 -5.30
CA ILE A 65 3.02 -4.32 -5.78
C ILE A 65 1.61 -3.75 -5.72
N ALA A 66 0.99 -3.55 -6.88
CA ALA A 66 -0.40 -3.10 -6.99
C ALA A 66 -1.28 -4.22 -7.51
N VAL A 67 -2.54 -4.23 -7.08
CA VAL A 67 -3.55 -5.16 -7.55
C VAL A 67 -4.73 -4.39 -8.11
N ALA A 68 -5.25 -4.86 -9.24
CA ALA A 68 -6.45 -4.33 -9.88
C ALA A 68 -7.43 -5.46 -10.23
N SER A 69 -8.72 -5.17 -10.06
CA SER A 69 -9.79 -6.04 -10.53
C SER A 69 -10.03 -5.81 -12.02
N SER A 70 -10.34 -6.89 -12.75
CA SER A 70 -10.75 -6.78 -14.15
C SER A 70 -12.06 -5.98 -14.28
N PRO A 71 -12.18 -5.09 -15.27
CA PRO A 71 -13.46 -4.44 -15.59
C PRO A 71 -14.47 -5.42 -16.15
N THR A 72 -14.03 -6.59 -16.61
CA THR A 72 -14.90 -7.66 -17.12
C THR A 72 -15.30 -8.60 -15.98
N ALA A 73 -16.59 -8.76 -15.76
CA ALA A 73 -17.09 -9.66 -14.73
C ALA A 73 -16.57 -11.10 -14.93
N ASN A 74 -16.29 -11.78 -13.81
CA ASN A 74 -15.76 -13.14 -13.76
C ASN A 74 -14.42 -13.35 -14.51
N SER A 75 -13.67 -12.27 -14.74
CA SER A 75 -12.33 -12.35 -15.29
C SER A 75 -11.28 -12.19 -14.18
N PRO A 76 -10.11 -12.81 -14.32
CA PRO A 76 -9.01 -12.64 -13.39
C PRO A 76 -8.63 -11.16 -13.25
N GLY A 77 -8.25 -10.77 -12.04
CA GLY A 77 -7.58 -9.50 -11.81
C GLY A 77 -6.10 -9.57 -12.15
N LEU A 78 -5.41 -8.46 -12.00
CA LEU A 78 -3.98 -8.33 -12.28
C LEU A 78 -3.21 -7.91 -11.03
N VAL A 79 -2.07 -8.53 -10.82
CA VAL A 79 -0.99 -7.98 -10.00
C VAL A 79 0.01 -7.28 -10.92
N THR A 80 0.45 -6.09 -10.53
CA THR A 80 1.45 -5.29 -11.24
C THR A 80 2.62 -5.05 -10.31
N ILE A 81 3.80 -5.51 -10.70
CA ILE A 81 5.05 -5.30 -9.95
C ILE A 81 5.81 -4.15 -10.61
N VAL A 82 6.09 -3.13 -9.83
CA VAL A 82 6.75 -1.89 -10.25
C VAL A 82 8.09 -1.76 -9.56
N ASP A 83 9.13 -1.47 -10.34
CA ASP A 83 10.44 -1.16 -9.81
C ASP A 83 10.43 0.19 -9.09
N PHE A 84 10.88 0.19 -7.84
CA PHE A 84 10.98 1.42 -7.06
C PHE A 84 11.92 2.46 -7.67
N SER A 85 13.02 2.04 -8.30
CA SER A 85 14.07 2.96 -8.74
C SER A 85 13.67 3.78 -9.98
N GLY A 86 12.89 3.18 -10.87
CA GLY A 86 12.51 3.78 -12.15
C GLY A 86 11.02 3.95 -12.37
N ASP A 87 10.17 3.55 -11.43
CA ASP A 87 8.70 3.55 -11.55
C ASP A 87 8.19 2.84 -12.82
N THR A 88 8.93 1.81 -13.23
CA THR A 88 8.61 1.03 -14.42
C THR A 88 7.90 -0.26 -14.05
N VAL A 89 6.88 -0.60 -14.79
CA VAL A 89 6.22 -1.91 -14.65
C VAL A 89 7.20 -2.98 -15.15
N LEU A 90 7.58 -3.89 -14.26
CA LEU A 90 8.48 -4.99 -14.57
C LEU A 90 7.73 -6.21 -15.10
N VAL A 91 6.63 -6.54 -14.43
CA VAL A 91 5.82 -7.70 -14.76
C VAL A 91 4.38 -7.50 -14.30
N THR A 92 3.47 -8.12 -15.03
CA THR A 92 2.06 -8.28 -14.65
C THR A 92 1.69 -9.75 -14.71
N ALA A 93 0.88 -10.22 -13.76
CA ALA A 93 0.37 -11.58 -13.76
C ALA A 93 -1.11 -11.59 -13.35
N ASN A 94 -1.84 -12.62 -13.81
CA ASN A 94 -3.22 -12.81 -13.40
C ASN A 94 -3.28 -13.34 -11.96
N VAL A 95 -4.22 -12.83 -11.20
CA VAL A 95 -4.63 -13.37 -9.90
C VAL A 95 -6.08 -13.87 -10.00
N GLY A 96 -6.70 -14.26 -8.91
CA GLY A 96 -8.08 -14.75 -8.90
C GLY A 96 -9.11 -13.73 -9.42
N VAL A 97 -10.35 -14.15 -9.48
CA VAL A 97 -11.45 -13.32 -9.99
C VAL A 97 -11.87 -12.28 -8.95
N GLY A 98 -11.89 -11.01 -9.36
CA GLY A 98 -12.32 -9.90 -8.52
C GLY A 98 -11.50 -9.79 -7.23
N PRO A 99 -10.17 -9.63 -7.30
CA PRO A 99 -9.35 -9.42 -6.11
C PRO A 99 -9.78 -8.12 -5.43
N TYR A 100 -9.82 -8.12 -4.10
CA TYR A 100 -10.21 -6.95 -3.29
C TYR A 100 -9.31 -6.69 -2.09
N TYR A 101 -8.32 -7.56 -1.84
CA TYR A 101 -7.33 -7.38 -0.76
C TYR A 101 -5.98 -7.89 -1.20
N LEU A 102 -4.92 -7.21 -0.76
CA LEU A 102 -3.52 -7.59 -0.97
C LEU A 102 -2.77 -7.57 0.35
N ALA A 103 -2.05 -8.64 0.65
CA ALA A 103 -1.05 -8.69 1.71
C ALA A 103 0.28 -9.22 1.16
N LEU A 104 1.37 -8.81 1.81
CA LEU A 104 2.70 -9.40 1.59
C LEU A 104 3.14 -10.13 2.85
N ASP A 105 3.97 -11.13 2.67
CA ASP A 105 4.71 -11.68 3.81
C ASP A 105 5.73 -10.65 4.34
N SER A 106 6.24 -10.88 5.54
CA SER A 106 7.18 -9.94 6.18
C SER A 106 8.54 -9.83 5.48
N ALA A 107 8.88 -10.79 4.64
CA ALA A 107 10.10 -10.78 3.85
C ALA A 107 9.91 -10.03 2.52
N GLY A 108 8.66 -9.71 2.14
CA GLY A 108 8.34 -9.09 0.86
C GLY A 108 8.62 -10.02 -0.33
N VAL A 109 8.55 -11.32 -0.12
CA VAL A 109 8.85 -12.35 -1.14
C VAL A 109 7.58 -12.96 -1.71
N THR A 110 6.55 -13.11 -0.88
CA THR A 110 5.26 -13.70 -1.30
C THR A 110 4.13 -12.70 -1.13
N GLY A 111 3.33 -12.54 -2.17
CA GLY A 111 2.10 -11.77 -2.16
C GLY A 111 0.87 -12.69 -2.10
N TYR A 112 -0.20 -12.17 -1.49
CA TYR A 112 -1.48 -12.87 -1.35
C TYR A 112 -2.63 -11.94 -1.71
N THR A 113 -3.59 -12.43 -2.51
CA THR A 113 -4.85 -11.72 -2.74
C THR A 113 -6.03 -12.53 -2.22
N LEU A 114 -7.02 -11.83 -1.67
CA LEU A 114 -8.36 -12.37 -1.45
C LEU A 114 -9.22 -12.01 -2.66
N ASN A 115 -9.98 -12.97 -3.15
CA ASN A 115 -10.75 -12.87 -4.38
C ASN A 115 -12.24 -13.08 -4.11
N SER A 116 -13.10 -12.45 -4.92
CA SER A 116 -14.55 -12.48 -4.76
C SER A 116 -15.17 -13.88 -5.00
N ASP A 117 -14.44 -14.75 -5.64
CA ASP A 117 -14.81 -16.17 -5.88
C ASP A 117 -14.46 -17.08 -4.69
N THR A 118 -14.16 -16.52 -3.52
CA THR A 118 -13.72 -17.23 -2.31
C THR A 118 -12.38 -17.96 -2.44
N THR A 119 -11.58 -17.59 -3.43
CA THR A 119 -10.21 -18.10 -3.54
C THR A 119 -9.19 -17.13 -2.91
N VAL A 120 -8.06 -17.70 -2.52
CA VAL A 120 -6.84 -16.99 -2.13
C VAL A 120 -5.81 -17.27 -3.20
N THR A 121 -5.24 -16.23 -3.78
CA THR A 121 -4.11 -16.40 -4.69
C THR A 121 -2.82 -16.09 -3.97
N SER A 122 -1.81 -16.94 -4.09
CA SER A 122 -0.43 -16.67 -3.67
C SER A 122 0.48 -16.58 -4.88
N PHE A 123 1.47 -15.68 -4.84
CA PHE A 123 2.40 -15.46 -5.93
C PHE A 123 3.76 -14.97 -5.41
N ASP A 124 4.82 -15.35 -6.11
CA ASP A 124 6.16 -14.87 -5.81
C ASP A 124 6.38 -13.44 -6.30
N ILE A 125 6.99 -12.62 -5.45
CA ILE A 125 7.37 -11.26 -5.79
C ILE A 125 8.79 -11.27 -6.34
N SER A 126 8.91 -11.44 -7.64
CA SER A 126 10.20 -11.44 -8.32
C SER A 126 10.07 -10.92 -9.75
N THR A 127 11.18 -10.51 -10.35
CA THR A 127 11.22 -10.11 -11.76
C THR A 127 11.02 -11.28 -12.71
N SER A 128 11.10 -12.50 -12.22
CA SER A 128 10.86 -13.75 -12.96
C SER A 128 9.48 -14.32 -12.69
N LEU A 129 8.55 -13.54 -12.14
CA LEU A 129 7.16 -13.97 -11.92
C LEU A 129 6.58 -14.53 -13.22
N MET A 130 6.48 -15.83 -13.28
CA MET A 130 5.88 -16.56 -14.39
C MET A 130 4.43 -16.88 -14.04
N THR A 131 3.60 -17.08 -15.05
CA THR A 131 2.19 -17.47 -14.85
C THR A 131 2.02 -18.76 -14.05
N ASN A 132 3.05 -19.57 -13.96
CA ASN A 132 3.06 -20.82 -13.21
C ASN A 132 3.32 -20.65 -11.71
N ASP A 133 3.75 -19.47 -11.28
CA ASP A 133 4.07 -19.18 -9.88
C ASP A 133 2.86 -18.58 -9.14
N VAL A 134 1.73 -18.50 -9.81
CA VAL A 134 0.45 -18.04 -9.23
C VAL A 134 -0.39 -19.25 -8.85
N LEU A 135 -0.55 -19.45 -7.53
CA LEU A 135 -1.27 -20.59 -6.98
C LEU A 135 -2.59 -20.13 -6.34
N GLN A 136 -3.63 -20.91 -6.51
CA GLN A 136 -4.95 -20.63 -5.93
C GLN A 136 -5.36 -21.71 -4.95
N THR A 137 -5.91 -21.26 -3.81
CA THR A 137 -6.51 -22.11 -2.77
C THR A 137 -7.95 -21.66 -2.55
N THR A 138 -8.88 -22.60 -2.56
CA THR A 138 -10.29 -22.32 -2.31
C THR A 138 -10.60 -22.45 -0.83
N LEU A 139 -11.26 -21.44 -0.25
CA LEU A 139 -11.80 -21.46 1.09
C LEU A 139 -13.14 -22.20 1.13
N LEU A 140 -13.63 -22.50 2.32
CA LEU A 140 -14.93 -23.15 2.46
C LEU A 140 -16.08 -22.24 2.00
N SER A 141 -17.13 -22.87 1.50
CA SER A 141 -18.30 -22.13 1.03
C SER A 141 -18.88 -21.24 2.13
N GLY A 142 -19.20 -19.99 1.77
CA GLY A 142 -19.73 -18.99 2.69
C GLY A 142 -18.68 -18.27 3.53
N ALA A 143 -17.40 -18.44 3.27
CA ALA A 143 -16.29 -17.75 3.98
C ALA A 143 -16.41 -16.23 3.95
N ALA A 144 -16.66 -15.65 2.79
CA ALA A 144 -16.67 -14.19 2.57
C ALA A 144 -15.43 -13.51 3.22
N PRO A 145 -14.20 -13.92 2.84
CA PRO A 145 -12.99 -13.51 3.55
C PRO A 145 -12.84 -11.97 3.55
N ALA A 146 -12.41 -11.39 4.68
CA ALA A 146 -12.30 -9.94 4.85
C ALA A 146 -10.86 -9.43 4.90
N SER A 147 -9.96 -10.18 5.52
CA SER A 147 -8.54 -9.85 5.62
C SER A 147 -7.67 -11.09 5.68
N ILE A 148 -6.39 -10.94 5.33
CA ILE A 148 -5.39 -12.01 5.38
C ILE A 148 -4.14 -11.49 6.06
N PHE A 149 -3.56 -12.28 6.96
CA PHE A 149 -2.32 -11.99 7.65
C PHE A 149 -1.34 -13.18 7.54
N PRO A 150 -0.26 -13.02 6.75
CA PRO A 150 0.82 -14.01 6.70
C PRO A 150 1.72 -13.92 7.94
N ALA A 151 1.72 -14.96 8.77
CA ALA A 151 2.47 -15.02 10.03
C ALA A 151 3.66 -16.02 9.97
N GLY A 152 4.39 -16.01 8.88
CA GLY A 152 5.48 -16.96 8.62
C GLY A 152 4.98 -18.24 7.97
N THR A 153 5.07 -19.38 8.65
CA THR A 153 4.60 -20.68 8.10
C THR A 153 3.08 -20.81 8.07
N ASN A 154 2.38 -20.00 8.87
CA ASN A 154 0.92 -19.96 8.92
C ASN A 154 0.40 -18.66 8.29
N THR A 155 -0.76 -18.74 7.66
CA THR A 155 -1.50 -17.61 7.14
C THR A 155 -2.91 -17.65 7.71
N TYR A 156 -3.39 -16.54 8.28
CA TYR A 156 -4.69 -16.44 8.91
C TYR A 156 -5.62 -15.52 8.12
N ILE A 157 -6.84 -15.96 7.90
CA ILE A 157 -7.85 -15.24 7.12
C ILE A 157 -9.10 -15.05 7.98
N ALA A 158 -9.56 -13.80 8.10
CA ALA A 158 -10.83 -13.51 8.73
C ALA A 158 -11.99 -13.86 7.83
N GLU A 159 -12.91 -14.68 8.28
CA GLU A 159 -14.08 -15.18 7.56
C GLU A 159 -15.39 -14.77 8.27
N PRO A 160 -15.87 -13.51 8.02
CA PRO A 160 -17.12 -13.05 8.63
C PRO A 160 -18.32 -13.92 8.30
N GLY A 161 -18.38 -14.48 7.09
CA GLY A 161 -19.49 -15.32 6.68
C GLY A 161 -19.60 -16.65 7.42
N ARG A 162 -18.51 -17.09 8.05
CA ARG A 162 -18.44 -18.34 8.83
C ARG A 162 -18.19 -18.11 10.32
N ASN A 163 -17.99 -16.87 10.74
CA ASN A 163 -17.57 -16.51 12.10
C ASN A 163 -16.33 -17.30 12.53
N ALA A 164 -15.35 -17.35 11.67
CA ALA A 164 -14.15 -18.15 11.85
C ALA A 164 -12.89 -17.42 11.36
N ILE A 165 -11.75 -17.97 11.76
CA ILE A 165 -10.46 -17.67 11.19
C ILE A 165 -9.94 -18.91 10.48
N ALA A 166 -9.83 -18.86 9.16
CA ALA A 166 -9.16 -19.91 8.40
C ALA A 166 -7.66 -19.85 8.63
N GLN A 167 -7.06 -20.96 9.01
CA GLN A 167 -5.62 -21.14 9.12
C GLN A 167 -5.14 -21.96 7.92
N LEU A 168 -4.27 -21.36 7.11
CA LEU A 168 -3.64 -21.97 5.96
C LEU A 168 -2.17 -22.20 6.27
N SER A 169 -1.60 -23.24 5.68
CA SER A 169 -0.16 -23.56 5.79
C SER A 169 0.30 -24.41 4.61
N GLY A 170 1.61 -24.59 4.48
CA GLY A 170 2.21 -25.39 3.42
C GLY A 170 2.65 -24.58 2.20
N SER A 171 3.23 -25.28 1.22
CA SER A 171 3.64 -24.72 -0.08
C SER A 171 3.28 -25.76 -1.17
N PRO A 172 2.28 -25.50 -2.02
CA PRO A 172 1.35 -24.35 -1.98
C PRO A 172 0.56 -24.27 -0.65
N ILE A 173 0.09 -23.06 -0.31
CA ILE A 173 -0.73 -22.90 0.88
C ILE A 173 -2.06 -23.63 0.70
N ALA A 174 -2.51 -24.30 1.76
CA ALA A 174 -3.79 -24.99 1.78
C ALA A 174 -4.51 -24.74 3.11
N LEU A 175 -5.83 -24.78 3.08
CA LEU A 175 -6.65 -24.72 4.31
C LEU A 175 -6.34 -25.91 5.20
N HIS A 176 -5.93 -25.64 6.43
CA HIS A 176 -5.63 -26.66 7.41
C HIS A 176 -6.77 -26.82 8.42
N GLN A 177 -7.25 -25.71 8.96
CA GLN A 177 -8.40 -25.69 9.89
C GLN A 177 -9.11 -24.35 9.93
N GLU A 178 -10.29 -24.33 10.50
CA GLU A 178 -10.99 -23.10 10.88
C GLU A 178 -11.07 -23.02 12.42
N LEU A 179 -10.80 -21.81 12.93
CA LEU A 179 -10.91 -21.49 14.37
C LEU A 179 -12.19 -20.66 14.57
N PRO A 180 -13.19 -21.18 15.28
CA PRO A 180 -14.42 -20.43 15.53
C PRO A 180 -14.14 -19.23 16.44
N VAL A 181 -14.64 -18.06 16.05
CA VAL A 181 -14.52 -16.79 16.79
C VAL A 181 -15.89 -16.13 16.94
N ALA A 182 -15.92 -14.97 17.60
CA ALA A 182 -17.15 -14.18 17.70
C ALA A 182 -17.67 -13.77 16.33
N PRO A 183 -18.97 -13.48 16.20
CA PRO A 183 -19.57 -13.13 14.91
C PRO A 183 -18.90 -11.94 14.23
N ASN A 184 -18.93 -11.99 12.90
CA ASN A 184 -18.40 -10.95 12.02
C ASN A 184 -16.90 -10.69 12.25
N ALA A 185 -16.07 -11.73 12.04
CA ALA A 185 -14.62 -11.63 12.05
C ALA A 185 -14.14 -10.80 10.84
N VAL A 186 -13.57 -9.62 11.06
CA VAL A 186 -13.26 -8.66 9.98
C VAL A 186 -11.78 -8.49 9.73
N TYR A 187 -10.93 -8.71 10.73
CA TYR A 187 -9.51 -8.45 10.59
C TYR A 187 -8.63 -9.39 11.42
N VAL A 188 -7.42 -9.63 10.94
CA VAL A 188 -6.37 -10.32 11.72
C VAL A 188 -5.13 -9.43 11.73
N THR A 189 -4.60 -9.18 12.92
CA THR A 189 -3.36 -8.43 13.12
C THR A 189 -2.33 -9.23 13.90
N GLY A 190 -1.06 -8.98 13.63
CA GLY A 190 0.06 -9.63 14.31
C GLY A 190 1.39 -9.06 13.86
N VAL A 191 2.45 -9.72 14.30
CA VAL A 191 3.81 -9.52 13.80
C VAL A 191 4.40 -10.88 13.50
N THR A 192 5.05 -11.03 12.38
CA THR A 192 5.71 -12.30 12.01
C THR A 192 6.76 -12.68 13.06
N GLY A 193 6.69 -13.92 13.52
CA GLY A 193 7.56 -14.42 14.59
C GLY A 193 7.07 -14.12 16.00
N ALA A 194 6.01 -13.31 16.17
CA ALA A 194 5.35 -13.18 17.45
C ALA A 194 4.59 -14.47 17.81
N PRO A 195 4.48 -14.82 19.10
CA PRO A 195 3.79 -16.04 19.53
C PRO A 195 2.29 -15.99 19.28
N ARG A 196 1.73 -14.81 18.97
CA ARG A 196 0.29 -14.56 18.82
C ARG A 196 -0.05 -13.70 17.64
N VAL A 197 -1.23 -13.97 17.09
CA VAL A 197 -2.01 -13.05 16.25
C VAL A 197 -3.35 -12.80 16.90
N TYR A 198 -3.97 -11.67 16.59
CA TYR A 198 -5.24 -11.25 17.13
C TYR A 198 -6.31 -11.19 16.05
N ALA A 199 -7.36 -11.98 16.21
CA ALA A 199 -8.51 -11.99 15.31
C ALA A 199 -9.59 -11.06 15.86
N ILE A 200 -10.00 -10.09 15.06
CA ILE A 200 -10.92 -9.01 15.44
C ILE A 200 -12.30 -9.32 14.90
N SER A 201 -13.28 -9.36 15.79
CA SER A 201 -14.68 -9.62 15.46
C SER A 201 -15.55 -8.48 15.97
N GLN A 202 -16.43 -7.97 15.10
CA GLN A 202 -17.34 -6.88 15.47
C GLN A 202 -18.46 -7.31 16.43
N GLY A 203 -18.79 -8.61 16.45
CA GLY A 203 -19.90 -9.12 17.23
C GLY A 203 -21.26 -8.74 16.63
N THR A 204 -22.25 -8.58 17.49
CA THR A 204 -23.59 -8.11 17.11
C THR A 204 -23.62 -6.59 17.04
N PRO A 205 -24.34 -5.99 16.08
CA PRO A 205 -24.42 -4.53 15.94
C PRO A 205 -24.80 -3.82 17.23
N GLY A 206 -24.04 -2.79 17.61
CA GLY A 206 -24.25 -1.99 18.82
C GLY A 206 -23.74 -2.60 20.13
N ALA A 207 -23.21 -3.82 20.10
CA ALA A 207 -22.51 -4.44 21.23
C ALA A 207 -21.00 -4.28 21.10
N ASN A 208 -20.30 -4.46 22.21
CA ASN A 208 -18.84 -4.52 22.20
C ASN A 208 -18.35 -5.65 21.30
N GLY A 209 -17.33 -5.35 20.51
CA GLY A 209 -16.61 -6.36 19.74
C GLY A 209 -15.70 -7.22 20.62
N GLN A 210 -15.08 -8.18 19.99
CA GLN A 210 -14.18 -9.12 20.64
C GLN A 210 -12.92 -9.34 19.83
N VAL A 211 -11.84 -9.65 20.54
CA VAL A 211 -10.56 -10.03 19.95
C VAL A 211 -10.15 -11.39 20.47
N ALA A 212 -10.02 -12.36 19.59
CA ALA A 212 -9.51 -13.69 19.94
C ALA A 212 -7.99 -13.74 19.74
N ALA A 213 -7.27 -14.15 20.77
CA ALA A 213 -5.83 -14.37 20.73
C ALA A 213 -5.53 -15.78 20.24
N ILE A 214 -4.90 -15.91 19.09
CA ILE A 214 -4.52 -17.18 18.47
C ILE A 214 -3.03 -17.39 18.67
N GLU A 215 -2.67 -18.47 19.37
CA GLU A 215 -1.29 -18.89 19.55
C GLU A 215 -0.73 -19.49 18.26
N THR A 216 0.28 -18.89 17.67
CA THR A 216 0.79 -19.27 16.34
C THR A 216 1.48 -20.63 16.30
N ASN A 217 2.00 -21.10 17.45
CA ASN A 217 2.67 -22.40 17.56
C ASN A 217 1.70 -23.58 17.60
N THR A 218 0.51 -23.38 18.15
CA THR A 218 -0.50 -24.44 18.33
C THR A 218 -1.72 -24.27 17.46
N ASN A 219 -1.89 -23.09 16.86
CA ASN A 219 -3.08 -22.69 16.11
C ASN A 219 -4.36 -22.89 16.95
N THR A 220 -4.35 -22.43 18.21
CA THR A 220 -5.47 -22.50 19.14
C THR A 220 -5.77 -21.12 19.73
N ILE A 221 -7.04 -20.87 20.05
CA ILE A 221 -7.44 -19.65 20.75
C ILE A 221 -7.13 -19.81 22.24
N SER A 222 -6.28 -18.94 22.77
CA SER A 222 -5.89 -18.96 24.20
C SER A 222 -6.82 -18.10 25.06
N THR A 223 -7.35 -17.00 24.53
CA THR A 223 -8.29 -16.13 25.23
C THR A 223 -9.09 -15.28 24.24
N THR A 224 -10.18 -14.70 24.75
CA THR A 224 -10.99 -13.71 24.04
C THR A 224 -11.17 -12.50 24.92
N LEU A 225 -10.89 -11.31 24.36
CA LEU A 225 -10.91 -10.05 25.07
C LEU A 225 -12.03 -9.15 24.53
N PRO A 226 -12.84 -8.50 25.37
CA PRO A 226 -13.80 -7.50 24.92
C PRO A 226 -13.03 -6.23 24.51
N VAL A 227 -13.50 -5.57 23.44
CA VAL A 227 -13.00 -4.26 22.98
C VAL A 227 -14.18 -3.29 22.80
N GLY A 228 -13.99 -2.11 22.23
CA GLY A 228 -15.07 -1.17 21.98
C GLY A 228 -16.06 -1.65 20.92
N VAL A 229 -17.02 -0.78 20.57
CA VAL A 229 -18.07 -1.08 19.58
C VAL A 229 -17.54 -0.85 18.16
N GLY A 230 -17.81 -1.81 17.26
CA GLY A 230 -17.44 -1.74 15.86
C GLY A 230 -15.94 -1.79 15.61
N PRO A 231 -15.17 -2.74 16.17
CA PRO A 231 -13.76 -2.86 15.84
C PRO A 231 -13.59 -3.30 14.38
N ILE A 232 -12.72 -2.63 13.62
CA ILE A 232 -12.54 -2.87 12.19
C ILE A 232 -11.10 -3.14 11.78
N TYR A 233 -10.15 -2.68 12.55
CA TYR A 233 -8.74 -2.73 12.21
C TYR A 233 -7.87 -2.89 13.45
N GLY A 234 -6.68 -3.40 13.26
CA GLY A 234 -5.69 -3.51 14.32
C GLY A 234 -4.27 -3.44 13.78
N VAL A 235 -3.38 -2.91 14.59
CA VAL A 235 -1.94 -2.88 14.33
C VAL A 235 -1.19 -3.32 15.57
N MET A 236 -0.07 -4.01 15.39
CA MET A 236 0.77 -4.51 16.48
C MET A 236 2.15 -3.89 16.40
N THR A 237 2.73 -3.55 17.55
CA THR A 237 4.10 -3.04 17.63
C THR A 237 5.09 -4.06 17.06
N ALA A 238 6.15 -3.59 16.43
CA ALA A 238 7.14 -4.46 15.77
C ALA A 238 7.83 -5.45 16.75
N ASP A 239 7.87 -5.13 18.03
CA ASP A 239 8.37 -6.04 19.08
C ASP A 239 7.34 -7.07 19.56
N GLY A 240 6.11 -7.04 19.02
CA GLY A 240 5.05 -7.98 19.34
C GLY A 240 4.46 -7.82 20.73
N LYS A 241 4.66 -6.69 21.43
CA LYS A 241 4.25 -6.54 22.83
C LYS A 241 2.91 -5.84 23.04
N ARG A 242 2.48 -5.02 22.07
CA ARG A 242 1.23 -4.27 22.13
C ARG A 242 0.45 -4.40 20.84
N ALA A 243 -0.86 -4.57 20.94
CA ALA A 243 -1.78 -4.46 19.82
C ALA A 243 -2.79 -3.34 20.09
N PHE A 244 -3.09 -2.58 19.07
CA PHE A 244 -4.01 -1.46 19.07
C PHE A 244 -5.17 -1.78 18.16
N ILE A 245 -6.38 -1.77 18.70
CA ILE A 245 -7.62 -2.16 18.00
C ILE A 245 -8.49 -0.93 17.85
N LEU A 246 -8.80 -0.57 16.62
CA LEU A 246 -9.60 0.58 16.28
C LEU A 246 -11.08 0.23 16.35
N ASN A 247 -11.82 0.91 17.23
CA ASN A 247 -13.26 0.76 17.42
C ASN A 247 -13.95 1.92 16.68
N GLU A 248 -14.36 1.67 15.46
CA GLU A 248 -14.89 2.70 14.54
C GLU A 248 -16.10 3.42 15.12
N THR A 249 -17.06 2.65 15.65
CA THR A 249 -18.32 3.19 16.16
C THR A 249 -18.13 4.04 17.41
N ASP A 250 -17.23 3.64 18.30
CA ASP A 250 -16.96 4.35 19.56
C ASP A 250 -16.01 5.53 19.41
N GLY A 251 -15.28 5.62 18.29
CA GLY A 251 -14.22 6.60 18.14
C GLY A 251 -13.06 6.38 19.11
N THR A 252 -12.69 5.13 19.36
CA THR A 252 -11.67 4.76 20.35
C THR A 252 -10.66 3.75 19.81
N VAL A 253 -9.56 3.60 20.55
CA VAL A 253 -8.53 2.57 20.33
C VAL A 253 -8.36 1.74 21.59
N SER A 254 -8.67 0.45 21.55
CA SER A 254 -8.38 -0.49 22.63
C SER A 254 -6.93 -0.96 22.56
N VAL A 255 -6.25 -0.99 23.69
CA VAL A 255 -4.86 -1.44 23.82
C VAL A 255 -4.80 -2.79 24.48
N ILE A 256 -4.14 -3.74 23.84
CA ILE A 256 -3.91 -5.10 24.36
C ILE A 256 -2.43 -5.24 24.69
N ASN A 257 -2.15 -5.67 25.90
CA ASN A 257 -0.83 -6.15 26.31
C ASN A 257 -0.65 -7.59 25.84
N ALA A 258 0.12 -7.77 24.77
CA ALA A 258 0.32 -9.09 24.17
C ALA A 258 1.23 -10.01 25.03
N GLN A 259 1.97 -9.48 25.99
CA GLN A 259 2.78 -10.28 26.91
C GLN A 259 1.90 -10.98 27.95
N THR A 260 0.94 -10.24 28.52
CA THR A 260 -0.01 -10.79 29.51
C THR A 260 -1.28 -11.35 28.87
N ASN A 261 -1.51 -11.04 27.60
CA ASN A 261 -2.70 -11.39 26.84
C ASN A 261 -4.00 -10.88 27.49
N GLN A 262 -3.99 -9.60 27.87
CA GLN A 262 -5.09 -8.88 28.54
C GLN A 262 -5.20 -7.47 27.99
N LEU A 263 -6.35 -6.82 28.23
CA LEU A 263 -6.44 -5.37 28.02
C LEU A 263 -5.41 -4.67 28.91
N ASP A 264 -4.72 -3.70 28.33
CA ASP A 264 -3.64 -3.01 29.02
C ASP A 264 -4.18 -2.04 30.08
N THR A 265 -3.45 -1.93 31.19
CA THR A 265 -3.70 -0.89 32.20
C THR A 265 -2.81 0.30 31.88
N LEU A 266 -3.42 1.40 31.42
CA LEU A 266 -2.68 2.57 31.02
C LEU A 266 -2.27 3.43 32.24
N PRO A 267 -1.19 4.23 32.14
CA PRO A 267 -0.76 5.12 33.19
C PRO A 267 -1.82 6.15 33.57
N THR A 268 -1.67 6.76 34.73
CA THR A 268 -2.56 7.82 35.21
C THR A 268 -2.69 8.95 34.18
N GLY A 269 -3.92 9.32 33.84
CA GLY A 269 -4.24 10.33 32.82
C GLY A 269 -4.57 9.76 31.45
N SER A 270 -4.44 8.45 31.25
CA SER A 270 -4.90 7.74 30.04
C SER A 270 -5.95 6.70 30.43
N THR A 271 -6.87 6.44 29.51
CA THR A 271 -7.92 5.43 29.67
C THR A 271 -7.80 4.37 28.57
N ASN A 272 -8.13 3.13 28.88
CA ASN A 272 -8.27 2.10 27.88
C ASN A 272 -9.76 1.72 27.78
N PRO A 273 -10.42 1.95 26.64
CA PRO A 273 -9.84 2.41 25.36
C PRO A 273 -9.47 3.90 25.36
N ILE A 274 -8.51 4.26 24.46
CA ILE A 274 -8.04 5.62 24.23
C ILE A 274 -9.03 6.34 23.31
N GLN A 275 -9.48 7.54 23.69
CA GLN A 275 -10.36 8.37 22.85
C GLN A 275 -9.58 8.98 21.69
N VAL A 276 -10.11 8.88 20.46
CA VAL A 276 -9.57 9.47 19.23
C VAL A 276 -10.65 10.27 18.48
N GLY A 277 -10.46 10.54 17.20
CA GLY A 277 -11.48 11.17 16.36
C GLY A 277 -12.63 10.20 16.01
N LEU A 278 -13.63 10.74 15.33
CA LEU A 278 -14.80 9.95 14.90
C LEU A 278 -14.43 8.98 13.77
N SER A 279 -14.96 7.77 13.83
CA SER A 279 -14.72 6.70 12.85
C SER A 279 -13.23 6.47 12.58
N PRO A 280 -12.43 6.02 13.57
CA PRO A 280 -11.06 5.58 13.32
C PRO A 280 -11.09 4.32 12.44
N ILE A 281 -10.44 4.38 11.27
CA ILE A 281 -10.54 3.34 10.25
C ILE A 281 -9.22 2.68 9.92
N TRP A 282 -8.12 3.40 10.10
CA TRP A 282 -6.77 2.91 9.81
C TRP A 282 -5.77 3.51 10.78
N ALA A 283 -4.72 2.77 11.07
CA ALA A 283 -3.60 3.27 11.86
C ALA A 283 -2.28 2.73 11.35
N ASP A 284 -1.23 3.51 11.55
CA ASP A 284 0.14 3.10 11.29
C ASP A 284 1.05 3.52 12.46
N LEU A 285 2.13 2.78 12.65
CA LEU A 285 3.09 3.01 13.72
C LEU A 285 4.26 3.83 13.19
N VAL A 286 4.64 4.84 13.94
CA VAL A 286 5.83 5.63 13.63
C VAL A 286 7.06 4.87 14.14
N PRO A 287 7.89 4.32 13.25
CA PRO A 287 9.14 3.70 13.65
C PRO A 287 10.02 4.70 14.39
N PHE A 288 10.69 4.30 15.44
CA PHE A 288 11.63 5.10 16.24
C PHE A 288 11.05 6.29 17.02
N ARG A 289 9.81 6.75 16.78
CA ARG A 289 9.19 7.87 17.50
C ARG A 289 8.23 7.44 18.60
N THR A 290 7.89 6.17 18.66
CA THR A 290 6.94 5.68 19.67
C THR A 290 5.58 6.40 19.64
N GLU A 291 5.07 6.62 18.45
CA GLU A 291 3.75 7.22 18.20
C GLU A 291 2.89 6.27 17.36
N LEU A 292 1.59 6.29 17.62
CA LEU A 292 0.56 5.67 16.78
C LEU A 292 -0.19 6.79 16.06
N VAL A 293 -0.29 6.69 14.74
CA VAL A 293 -1.01 7.62 13.87
C VAL A 293 -2.31 6.96 13.44
N VAL A 294 -3.45 7.55 13.82
CA VAL A 294 -4.78 7.01 13.54
C VAL A 294 -5.52 7.92 12.57
N ALA A 295 -5.95 7.39 11.44
CA ALA A 295 -6.81 8.09 10.50
C ALA A 295 -8.27 7.95 10.94
N ASN A 296 -8.97 9.07 11.11
CA ASN A 296 -10.37 9.15 11.49
C ASN A 296 -11.18 9.70 10.32
N ALA A 297 -12.09 8.91 9.76
CA ALA A 297 -12.90 9.29 8.60
C ALA A 297 -13.87 10.44 8.89
N GLY A 298 -14.20 10.66 10.17
CA GLY A 298 -15.17 11.67 10.57
C GLY A 298 -16.61 11.16 10.45
N ASN A 299 -17.54 12.06 10.22
CA ASN A 299 -18.97 11.75 10.13
C ASN A 299 -19.53 11.80 8.71
N GLY A 300 -18.65 11.80 7.70
CA GLY A 300 -19.02 11.89 6.29
C GLY A 300 -19.55 13.25 5.81
N LYS A 301 -19.54 14.28 6.67
CA LYS A 301 -20.05 15.64 6.36
C LYS A 301 -19.02 16.76 6.55
N GLY A 302 -17.84 16.44 7.04
CA GLY A 302 -16.79 17.41 7.36
C GLY A 302 -15.41 16.83 7.10
N PHE A 303 -14.41 17.63 7.41
CA PHE A 303 -13.02 17.18 7.37
C PHE A 303 -12.82 16.00 8.31
N GLY A 304 -12.05 15.03 7.87
CA GLY A 304 -11.50 14.00 8.74
C GLY A 304 -10.31 14.51 9.54
N SER A 305 -9.71 13.65 10.31
CA SER A 305 -8.56 14.02 11.13
C SER A 305 -7.57 12.87 11.27
N VAL A 306 -6.37 13.20 11.71
CA VAL A 306 -5.38 12.24 12.20
C VAL A 306 -5.18 12.47 13.68
N SER A 307 -5.34 11.41 14.50
CA SER A 307 -4.99 11.41 15.91
C SER A 307 -3.59 10.87 16.10
N LEU A 308 -2.74 11.61 16.81
CA LEU A 308 -1.38 11.21 17.17
C LEU A 308 -1.37 10.80 18.64
N ILE A 309 -1.02 9.55 18.91
CA ILE A 309 -1.04 8.97 20.26
C ILE A 309 0.39 8.61 20.66
N ASN A 310 0.78 9.08 21.84
CA ASN A 310 2.07 8.73 22.42
C ASN A 310 2.06 7.28 22.93
N ILE A 311 2.98 6.46 22.42
CA ILE A 311 3.13 5.05 22.82
C ILE A 311 4.60 4.73 23.14
N PRO A 312 5.21 5.41 24.15
CA PRO A 312 6.60 5.19 24.49
C PRO A 312 6.80 3.79 25.06
N LEU A 313 7.14 2.85 24.16
CA LEU A 313 7.42 1.47 24.53
C LEU A 313 8.82 1.35 25.07
N CYS A 314 8.94 0.63 26.16
CA CYS A 314 10.21 0.28 26.76
C CYS A 314 10.83 -0.92 26.02
N SER A 315 11.60 -0.64 24.98
CA SER A 315 12.48 -1.66 24.39
C SER A 315 13.93 -1.18 24.45
N ALA A 316 14.86 -2.11 24.48
CA ALA A 316 16.28 -1.80 24.40
C ALA A 316 16.66 -1.06 23.09
N VAL A 317 15.81 -1.15 22.07
CA VAL A 317 16.00 -0.49 20.76
C VAL A 317 15.31 0.86 20.72
N SER A 318 14.09 0.98 21.25
CA SER A 318 13.29 2.21 21.14
C SER A 318 13.61 3.25 22.22
N GLN A 319 14.01 2.80 23.42
CA GLN A 319 14.32 3.72 24.53
C GLN A 319 15.40 3.16 25.48
N PRO A 320 16.66 3.07 25.04
CA PRO A 320 17.74 2.52 25.86
C PRO A 320 18.05 3.35 27.10
N THR A 321 17.52 4.56 27.21
CA THR A 321 17.87 5.54 28.25
C THR A 321 16.72 5.97 29.16
N ASN A 322 15.51 5.40 29.02
CA ASN A 322 14.40 5.75 29.89
C ASN A 322 14.53 5.01 31.24
N PRO A 323 14.84 5.69 32.35
CA PRO A 323 15.05 5.07 33.67
C PRO A 323 13.77 4.44 34.25
N ASN A 324 12.60 4.80 33.72
CA ASN A 324 11.31 4.28 34.17
C ASN A 324 10.82 3.09 33.33
N CYS A 325 11.62 2.63 32.39
CA CYS A 325 11.29 1.46 31.56
C CYS A 325 11.66 0.17 32.25
N SER A 326 10.70 -0.67 32.51
CA SER A 326 10.92 -2.08 32.83
C SER A 326 10.91 -2.93 31.56
N ALA A 327 11.93 -3.76 31.37
CA ALA A 327 11.96 -4.72 30.27
C ALA A 327 10.78 -5.75 30.34
N THR A 328 10.21 -5.91 31.53
CA THR A 328 9.09 -6.83 31.79
C THR A 328 7.72 -6.15 31.70
N ASN A 329 7.66 -4.83 31.86
CA ASN A 329 6.44 -4.04 31.70
C ASN A 329 6.70 -2.75 30.88
N PRO A 330 6.54 -2.78 29.58
CA PRO A 330 6.83 -1.63 28.70
C PRO A 330 5.83 -0.47 28.82
N VAL A 331 4.74 -0.62 29.57
CA VAL A 331 3.68 0.40 29.76
C VAL A 331 4.08 1.48 30.77
N ASP A 332 5.16 1.30 31.50
CA ASP A 332 5.52 2.20 32.61
C ASP A 332 6.05 3.57 32.17
N ALA A 333 6.12 3.85 30.88
CA ALA A 333 6.53 5.15 30.40
C ALA A 333 5.42 6.16 30.64
N THR A 334 5.73 7.21 31.37
CA THR A 334 4.85 8.36 31.57
C THR A 334 4.33 8.89 30.24
N GLY A 335 3.01 9.04 30.11
CA GLY A 335 2.37 9.55 28.88
C GLY A 335 1.99 8.50 27.85
N PHE A 336 2.15 7.19 28.13
CA PHE A 336 1.62 6.16 27.23
C PHE A 336 0.09 6.27 27.11
N GLY A 337 -0.39 6.27 25.87
CA GLY A 337 -1.82 6.40 25.57
C GLY A 337 -2.34 7.83 25.55
N GLN A 338 -1.49 8.84 25.78
CA GLN A 338 -1.90 10.24 25.68
C GLN A 338 -2.09 10.66 24.21
N LEU A 339 -3.20 11.35 23.94
CA LEU A 339 -3.44 12.02 22.67
C LEU A 339 -2.54 13.26 22.60
N LEU A 340 -1.55 13.25 21.70
CA LEU A 340 -0.62 14.36 21.49
C LEU A 340 -1.25 15.48 20.66
N ALA A 341 -1.97 15.12 19.60
CA ALA A 341 -2.61 16.06 18.71
C ALA A 341 -3.75 15.39 17.93
N THR A 342 -4.70 16.23 17.49
CA THR A 342 -5.66 15.89 16.45
C THR A 342 -5.47 16.89 15.31
N VAL A 343 -5.01 16.40 14.16
CA VAL A 343 -4.66 17.22 12.99
C VAL A 343 -5.77 17.08 11.95
N PRO A 344 -6.49 18.15 11.60
CA PRO A 344 -7.46 18.12 10.51
C PRO A 344 -6.77 17.80 9.18
N VAL A 345 -7.37 16.92 8.37
CA VAL A 345 -6.94 16.57 7.01
C VAL A 345 -8.09 16.76 6.03
N GLY A 346 -8.03 16.19 4.83
CA GLY A 346 -9.14 16.29 3.88
C GLY A 346 -10.40 15.51 4.30
N HIS A 347 -11.37 15.44 3.40
CA HIS A 347 -12.63 14.75 3.65
C HIS A 347 -12.47 13.24 3.43
N ASP A 348 -13.12 12.48 4.29
CA ASP A 348 -13.19 11.03 4.25
C ASP A 348 -11.80 10.37 4.07
N PRO A 349 -10.85 10.60 5.00
CA PRO A 349 -9.56 9.92 4.96
C PRO A 349 -9.79 8.42 5.16
N VAL A 350 -9.21 7.60 4.28
CA VAL A 350 -9.42 6.14 4.28
C VAL A 350 -8.20 5.36 4.75
N MET A 351 -7.03 5.96 4.68
CA MET A 351 -5.78 5.29 5.06
C MET A 351 -4.68 6.30 5.37
N VAL A 352 -3.80 5.94 6.28
CA VAL A 352 -2.54 6.65 6.55
C VAL A 352 -1.37 5.70 6.38
N SER A 353 -0.26 6.21 5.85
CA SER A 353 1.02 5.52 5.81
C SER A 353 2.13 6.45 6.28
N VAL A 354 2.94 5.97 7.22
CA VAL A 354 4.02 6.73 7.84
C VAL A 354 5.35 6.40 7.17
N LEU A 355 6.19 7.42 6.94
CA LEU A 355 7.57 7.19 6.52
C LEU A 355 8.38 6.54 7.63
N GLN A 356 9.26 5.62 7.26
CA GLN A 356 10.10 4.90 8.22
C GLN A 356 11.02 5.80 9.04
N ASP A 357 11.40 7.00 8.52
CA ASP A 357 12.18 7.97 9.28
C ASP A 357 11.37 8.69 10.38
N GLY A 358 10.05 8.43 10.43
CA GLY A 358 9.15 9.04 11.41
C GLY A 358 8.96 10.55 11.25
N THR A 359 9.26 11.12 10.09
CA THR A 359 9.16 12.57 9.87
C THR A 359 7.77 13.00 9.42
N ARG A 360 7.11 12.16 8.59
CA ARG A 360 5.84 12.50 7.94
C ARG A 360 4.90 11.29 7.83
N ALA A 361 3.62 11.59 7.86
CA ALA A 361 2.55 10.67 7.50
C ALA A 361 1.80 11.18 6.27
N TYR A 362 1.43 10.29 5.39
CA TYR A 362 0.65 10.57 4.18
C TYR A 362 -0.74 9.98 4.34
N VAL A 363 -1.76 10.81 4.16
CA VAL A 363 -3.16 10.47 4.42
C VAL A 363 -3.95 10.55 3.13
N ALA A 364 -4.56 9.45 2.73
CA ALA A 364 -5.40 9.36 1.54
C ALA A 364 -6.80 9.89 1.84
N ASN A 365 -7.16 11.04 1.29
CA ASN A 365 -8.46 11.70 1.45
C ASN A 365 -9.36 11.29 0.27
N TYR A 366 -10.22 10.31 0.49
CA TYR A 366 -11.03 9.70 -0.56
C TYR A 366 -11.96 10.70 -1.26
N ALA A 367 -12.69 11.48 -0.48
CA ALA A 367 -13.69 12.38 -1.05
C ALA A 367 -13.09 13.59 -1.79
N ASP A 368 -11.87 13.98 -1.44
CA ASP A 368 -11.19 15.15 -2.04
C ASP A 368 -10.29 14.79 -3.22
N SER A 369 -10.02 13.52 -3.47
CA SER A 369 -9.00 13.08 -4.44
C SER A 369 -7.63 13.71 -4.16
N THR A 370 -7.23 13.73 -2.89
CA THR A 370 -5.96 14.31 -2.44
C THR A 370 -5.24 13.41 -1.45
N VAL A 371 -3.97 13.70 -1.24
CA VAL A 371 -3.16 13.17 -0.14
C VAL A 371 -2.70 14.33 0.74
N SER A 372 -3.02 14.30 2.02
CA SER A 372 -2.47 15.24 3.01
C SER A 372 -1.13 14.75 3.53
N VAL A 373 -0.13 15.64 3.59
CA VAL A 373 1.17 15.38 4.19
C VAL A 373 1.20 15.99 5.59
N VAL A 374 1.26 15.16 6.61
CA VAL A 374 1.31 15.58 8.02
C VAL A 374 2.75 15.49 8.51
N ASN A 375 3.28 16.61 8.94
CA ASN A 375 4.58 16.67 9.63
C ASN A 375 4.39 16.25 11.09
N LEU A 376 5.02 15.15 11.49
CA LEU A 376 4.85 14.54 12.80
C LEU A 376 5.65 15.25 13.92
N SER A 377 6.56 16.18 13.58
CA SER A 377 7.27 16.98 14.56
C SER A 377 6.50 18.25 14.95
N THR A 378 5.76 18.82 14.00
CA THR A 378 4.98 20.05 14.21
C THR A 378 3.49 19.77 14.38
N ASN A 379 3.04 18.56 14.11
CA ASN A 379 1.64 18.14 14.13
C ASN A 379 0.75 19.01 13.23
N THR A 380 1.23 19.30 12.02
CA THR A 380 0.54 20.14 11.04
C THR A 380 0.55 19.54 9.65
N VAL A 381 -0.47 19.82 8.85
CA VAL A 381 -0.44 19.52 7.42
C VAL A 381 0.50 20.51 6.72
N THR A 382 1.51 20.00 6.04
CA THR A 382 2.50 20.80 5.30
C THR A 382 2.22 20.88 3.80
N ALA A 383 1.53 19.88 3.26
CA ALA A 383 1.13 19.86 1.85
C ALA A 383 -0.19 19.09 1.67
N THR A 384 -0.94 19.45 0.63
CA THR A 384 -2.08 18.70 0.13
C THR A 384 -1.86 18.46 -1.35
N ILE A 385 -1.70 17.21 -1.74
CA ILE A 385 -1.26 16.78 -3.08
C ILE A 385 -2.48 16.23 -3.82
N PRO A 386 -2.92 16.83 -4.94
CA PRO A 386 -3.96 16.24 -5.77
C PRO A 386 -3.46 14.95 -6.43
N VAL A 387 -4.30 13.93 -6.44
CA VAL A 387 -4.04 12.63 -7.08
C VAL A 387 -5.10 12.31 -8.12
N VAL A 388 -4.80 11.35 -8.99
CA VAL A 388 -5.73 10.99 -10.07
C VAL A 388 -6.82 10.06 -9.53
N GLY A 389 -8.03 10.58 -9.38
CA GLY A 389 -9.18 9.85 -8.85
C GLY A 389 -9.16 9.73 -7.32
N ARG A 390 -10.20 9.11 -6.77
CA ARG A 390 -10.37 8.97 -5.32
C ARG A 390 -9.41 7.91 -4.75
N PRO A 391 -8.46 8.29 -3.89
CA PRO A 391 -7.48 7.36 -3.35
C PRO A 391 -8.14 6.40 -2.35
N ILE A 392 -7.86 5.11 -2.49
CA ILE A 392 -8.36 4.04 -1.61
C ILE A 392 -7.25 3.34 -0.84
N TYR A 393 -6.03 3.42 -1.34
CA TYR A 393 -4.89 2.78 -0.72
C TYR A 393 -3.62 3.62 -0.87
N ILE A 394 -2.78 3.62 0.17
CA ILE A 394 -1.53 4.37 0.19
C ILE A 394 -0.42 3.54 0.84
N ALA A 395 0.78 3.57 0.28
CA ALA A 395 1.96 2.92 0.83
C ALA A 395 3.18 3.81 0.67
N ALA A 396 3.79 4.20 1.78
CA ALA A 396 5.00 5.01 1.81
C ALA A 396 6.23 4.13 2.02
N THR A 397 7.35 4.49 1.39
CA THR A 397 8.62 3.79 1.56
C THR A 397 9.80 4.73 1.44
N GLN A 398 10.83 4.48 2.21
CA GLN A 398 12.14 5.14 2.10
C GLN A 398 12.96 4.55 0.95
N GLY A 399 13.84 5.35 0.37
CA GLY A 399 14.74 4.89 -0.69
C GLY A 399 15.68 5.97 -1.22
N THR A 400 16.54 5.59 -2.12
CA THR A 400 17.48 6.48 -2.83
C THR A 400 17.14 6.55 -4.31
N PRO A 401 17.21 7.74 -4.93
CA PRO A 401 17.64 9.05 -4.39
C PRO A 401 16.64 9.71 -3.42
N THR A 402 15.38 9.27 -3.41
CA THR A 402 14.33 9.77 -2.52
C THR A 402 13.36 8.65 -2.16
N GLY A 403 12.65 8.78 -1.04
CA GLY A 403 11.50 7.93 -0.73
C GLY A 403 10.32 8.21 -1.67
N LYS A 404 9.37 7.28 -1.72
CA LYS A 404 8.18 7.35 -2.57
C LYS A 404 6.92 6.98 -1.81
N VAL A 405 5.81 7.52 -2.26
CA VAL A 405 4.48 7.15 -1.80
C VAL A 405 3.67 6.72 -3.02
N TYR A 406 3.16 5.51 -2.95
CA TYR A 406 2.30 4.91 -3.97
C TYR A 406 0.85 5.01 -3.54
N VAL A 407 0.01 5.59 -4.39
CA VAL A 407 -1.40 5.85 -4.09
C VAL A 407 -2.26 5.22 -5.17
N VAL A 408 -3.05 4.22 -4.82
CA VAL A 408 -4.02 3.59 -5.73
C VAL A 408 -5.36 4.27 -5.59
N SER A 409 -5.96 4.63 -6.73
CA SER A 409 -7.28 5.26 -6.79
C SER A 409 -8.33 4.27 -7.30
N ALA A 410 -9.57 4.41 -6.79
CA ALA A 410 -10.69 3.57 -7.19
C ALA A 410 -11.26 3.97 -8.56
N ASP A 411 -11.20 5.27 -8.89
CA ASP A 411 -11.83 5.79 -10.10
C ASP A 411 -11.06 5.39 -11.35
N THR A 412 -11.81 5.03 -12.37
CA THR A 412 -11.24 4.73 -13.69
C THR A 412 -11.20 5.99 -14.56
N VAL A 413 -10.10 6.17 -15.28
CA VAL A 413 -9.82 7.35 -16.09
C VAL A 413 -9.90 7.03 -17.58
N ALA A 414 -10.49 7.94 -18.35
CA ALA A 414 -10.49 7.82 -19.82
C ALA A 414 -9.05 7.99 -20.38
N PRO A 415 -8.70 7.40 -21.56
CA PRO A 415 -9.62 6.66 -22.43
C PRO A 415 -9.83 5.19 -22.09
N ASN A 416 -8.90 4.58 -21.30
CA ASN A 416 -8.87 3.12 -21.13
C ASN A 416 -9.83 2.63 -20.04
N LYS A 417 -10.41 3.54 -19.25
CA LYS A 417 -11.26 3.23 -18.09
C LYS A 417 -10.54 2.36 -17.05
N ASN A 418 -9.26 2.62 -16.84
CA ASN A 418 -8.44 1.99 -15.83
C ASN A 418 -8.18 2.94 -14.64
N SER A 419 -7.98 2.39 -13.48
CA SER A 419 -7.49 3.13 -12.33
C SER A 419 -6.00 3.40 -12.46
N MET A 420 -5.55 4.47 -11.82
CA MET A 420 -4.15 4.87 -11.82
C MET A 420 -3.53 4.66 -10.45
N MET A 421 -2.27 4.31 -10.44
CA MET A 421 -1.41 4.42 -9.28
C MET A 421 -0.57 5.69 -9.41
N THR A 422 -0.78 6.65 -8.51
CA THR A 422 0.01 7.89 -8.45
C THR A 422 1.26 7.66 -7.61
N VAL A 423 2.41 8.08 -8.11
CA VAL A 423 3.69 8.02 -7.41
C VAL A 423 4.07 9.43 -6.97
N ILE A 424 4.27 9.61 -5.66
CA ILE A 424 4.65 10.88 -5.04
C ILE A 424 6.09 10.76 -4.53
N ARG A 425 6.92 11.75 -4.80
CA ARG A 425 8.27 11.87 -4.23
C ARG A 425 8.19 12.46 -2.83
N THR A 426 8.97 11.90 -1.92
CA THR A 426 8.96 12.38 -0.52
C THR A 426 9.92 13.53 -0.24
N ASP A 427 10.87 13.84 -1.12
CA ASP A 427 11.78 14.98 -0.98
C ASP A 427 11.13 16.33 -1.37
N THR A 428 10.14 16.29 -2.25
CA THR A 428 9.45 17.49 -2.76
C THR A 428 7.96 17.52 -2.45
N ASP A 429 7.39 16.39 -1.98
CA ASP A 429 5.95 16.19 -1.78
C ASP A 429 5.14 16.52 -3.05
N THR A 430 5.63 16.05 -4.20
CA THR A 430 5.00 16.26 -5.52
C THR A 430 4.81 14.95 -6.26
N VAL A 431 3.80 14.92 -7.14
CA VAL A 431 3.57 13.78 -8.04
C VAL A 431 4.75 13.66 -9.01
N GLU A 432 5.37 12.49 -9.06
CA GLU A 432 6.44 12.16 -10.02
C GLU A 432 5.85 11.60 -11.32
N THR A 433 4.96 10.62 -11.20
CA THR A 433 4.34 9.95 -12.34
C THR A 433 3.04 9.24 -11.95
N THR A 434 2.35 8.71 -12.94
CA THR A 434 1.18 7.84 -12.75
C THR A 434 1.34 6.57 -13.58
N ILE A 435 0.88 5.45 -13.04
CA ILE A 435 0.98 4.12 -13.67
C ILE A 435 -0.43 3.58 -13.89
N ASP A 436 -0.72 3.13 -15.11
CA ASP A 436 -1.99 2.50 -15.49
C ASP A 436 -2.04 1.07 -14.89
N LEU A 437 -3.06 0.77 -14.11
CA LEU A 437 -3.24 -0.53 -13.45
C LEU A 437 -3.98 -1.56 -14.32
N GLN A 438 -4.40 -1.21 -15.52
CA GLN A 438 -5.11 -2.07 -16.48
C GLN A 438 -6.42 -2.67 -15.91
N GLY A 439 -7.05 -1.98 -14.97
CA GLY A 439 -8.29 -2.39 -14.33
C GLY A 439 -8.73 -1.42 -13.25
N THR A 440 -9.66 -1.84 -12.39
CA THR A 440 -10.08 -1.06 -11.22
C THR A 440 -9.10 -1.31 -10.06
N GLY A 441 -8.43 -0.27 -9.60
CA GLY A 441 -7.46 -0.35 -8.52
C GLY A 441 -8.06 -0.87 -7.22
N VAL A 442 -7.29 -1.67 -6.50
CA VAL A 442 -7.69 -2.32 -5.25
C VAL A 442 -6.77 -1.94 -4.11
N SER A 443 -5.47 -2.17 -4.27
CA SER A 443 -4.51 -2.02 -3.17
C SER A 443 -3.09 -1.90 -3.71
N VAL A 444 -2.19 -1.35 -2.89
CA VAL A 444 -0.75 -1.34 -3.14
C VAL A 444 0.01 -1.66 -1.86
N ARG A 445 1.09 -2.41 -1.99
CA ARG A 445 2.06 -2.69 -0.92
C ARG A 445 3.47 -2.46 -1.44
N VAL A 446 4.40 -2.27 -0.53
CA VAL A 446 5.83 -2.15 -0.85
C VAL A 446 6.61 -3.26 -0.15
N THR A 447 7.62 -3.82 -0.80
CA THR A 447 8.38 -4.97 -0.27
C THR A 447 9.34 -4.61 0.86
N ALA A 448 9.71 -3.34 0.96
CA ALA A 448 10.57 -2.83 2.02
C ALA A 448 10.14 -1.39 2.31
N PRO A 449 9.23 -1.20 3.26
CA PRO A 449 8.68 0.12 3.61
C PRO A 449 9.72 1.07 4.21
#